data_23ef98a3444b4fd610b717bb8a544cb4
#
_entry.id   23ef98a3444b4fd610b717bb8a544cb4
#
_cell.length_a   1.000
_cell.length_b   1.000
_cell.length_c   1.000
_cell.angle_alpha   90.00
_cell.angle_beta   90.00
_cell.angle_gamma   90.00
#
_symmetry.space_group_name_H-M   'P 1'
#
loop_
_entity.id
_entity.type
_entity.pdbx_description
1 polymer ?
#
loop_
_entity_poly.entity_id
_entity_poly.type
_entity_poly.pdbx_seq_one_letter_code
_entity_poly.pdbx_strand_id
1 'polypeptide(L)'
;MVYCCYYLYFCSIIILMIILLFIIVLWYGGLFFQTFFLHRYAAHQTYTMSKTVERITFILTWVFQGSNYLSAYGYGVMHRMHHAYADTEKDPHSPKYDLNIFSMMWKTKNIYYQINKQQIEVAPKFTKNVPQWKRFDDFASSWVSRLAWSIAYFSFFFVYTTSLWQWLLFPVVLLMAPIHGVIINWYGHIFGYVNFKSKDTSKNLFKFDFLMMGEGYHNNHHKHSSSPNFGGVRWHEIDVTYKIMQLLHFVGIIHLKPSPLLLKREV
;
A
#
# COMPACT_ATOMS: atom_id res chain seq x y z
N MET A 1 -40.50 -28.04 4.72
CA MET A 1 -40.25 -26.65 5.23
C MET A 1 -38.85 -26.54 5.87
N VAL A 2 -38.46 -27.39 6.80
CA VAL A 2 -37.14 -27.35 7.48
C VAL A 2 -35.97 -27.49 6.51
N TYR A 3 -35.98 -28.41 5.56
CA TYR A 3 -34.89 -28.58 4.55
C TYR A 3 -34.72 -27.35 3.64
N CYS A 4 -35.80 -26.66 3.31
CA CYS A 4 -35.71 -25.41 2.50
C CYS A 4 -35.00 -24.28 3.27
N CYS A 5 -35.26 -24.15 4.58
CA CYS A 5 -34.59 -23.16 5.43
C CYS A 5 -33.09 -23.48 5.57
N TYR A 6 -32.73 -24.75 5.77
CA TYR A 6 -31.31 -25.15 5.83
C TYR A 6 -30.57 -24.87 4.50
N TYR A 7 -31.20 -25.15 3.36
CA TYR A 7 -30.62 -24.89 2.04
C TYR A 7 -30.39 -23.37 1.83
N LEU A 8 -31.38 -22.52 2.12
CA LEU A 8 -31.24 -21.07 2.01
C LEU A 8 -30.18 -20.52 2.95
N TYR A 9 -30.10 -21.00 4.19
CA TYR A 9 -29.06 -20.62 5.14
C TYR A 9 -27.66 -21.01 4.65
N PHE A 10 -27.50 -22.23 4.15
CA PHE A 10 -26.22 -22.71 3.61
C PHE A 10 -25.77 -21.88 2.37
N CYS A 11 -26.69 -21.58 1.46
CA CYS A 11 -26.42 -20.69 0.32
C CYS A 11 -25.98 -19.29 0.77
N SER A 12 -26.59 -18.73 1.79
CA SER A 12 -26.23 -17.40 2.32
C SER A 12 -24.82 -17.39 2.93
N ILE A 13 -24.40 -18.46 3.59
CA ILE A 13 -23.02 -18.61 4.10
C ILE A 13 -22.02 -18.64 2.96
N ILE A 14 -22.25 -19.46 1.92
CA ILE A 14 -21.35 -19.55 0.76
C ILE A 14 -21.20 -18.18 0.10
N ILE A 15 -22.29 -17.47 -0.10
CA ILE A 15 -22.30 -16.14 -0.71
C ILE A 15 -21.49 -15.15 0.14
N LEU A 16 -21.67 -15.15 1.46
CA LEU A 16 -20.86 -14.32 2.34
C LEU A 16 -19.37 -14.66 2.24
N MET A 17 -19.02 -15.94 2.19
CA MET A 17 -17.63 -16.37 1.99
C MET A 17 -17.05 -15.85 0.67
N ILE A 18 -17.82 -15.84 -0.43
CA ILE A 18 -17.40 -15.28 -1.72
C ILE A 18 -17.12 -13.77 -1.60
N ILE A 19 -17.99 -13.01 -0.93
CA ILE A 19 -17.80 -11.57 -0.71
C ILE A 19 -16.53 -11.32 0.14
N LEU A 20 -16.36 -12.06 1.22
CA LEU A 20 -15.18 -11.91 2.08
C LEU A 20 -13.89 -12.30 1.33
N LEU A 21 -13.90 -13.37 0.56
CA LEU A 21 -12.75 -13.77 -0.26
C LEU A 21 -12.41 -12.68 -1.30
N PHE A 22 -13.40 -12.10 -1.94
CA PHE A 22 -13.20 -10.98 -2.87
C PHE A 22 -12.52 -9.78 -2.18
N ILE A 23 -13.00 -9.39 -1.00
CA ILE A 23 -12.40 -8.31 -0.21
C ILE A 23 -10.96 -8.66 0.19
N ILE A 24 -10.71 -9.88 0.66
CA ILE A 24 -9.38 -10.35 1.06
C ILE A 24 -8.40 -10.31 -0.12
N VAL A 25 -8.82 -10.79 -1.29
CA VAL A 25 -7.99 -10.76 -2.51
C VAL A 25 -7.65 -9.33 -2.91
N LEU A 26 -8.62 -8.42 -2.88
CA LEU A 26 -8.37 -7.01 -3.21
C LEU A 26 -7.51 -6.33 -2.13
N TRP A 27 -7.76 -6.60 -0.84
CA TRP A 27 -6.97 -6.04 0.27
C TRP A 27 -5.51 -6.42 0.15
N TYR A 28 -5.23 -7.71 0.12
CA TYR A 28 -3.84 -8.18 0.09
C TYR A 28 -3.17 -8.01 -1.27
N GLY A 29 -3.91 -8.12 -2.37
CA GLY A 29 -3.39 -7.85 -3.70
C GLY A 29 -3.06 -6.38 -3.89
N GLY A 30 -3.97 -5.47 -3.55
CA GLY A 30 -3.75 -4.03 -3.62
C GLY A 30 -2.62 -3.58 -2.71
N LEU A 31 -2.59 -4.09 -1.47
CA LEU A 31 -1.53 -3.80 -0.51
C LEU A 31 -0.19 -4.37 -0.96
N PHE A 32 -0.14 -5.62 -1.48
CA PHE A 32 1.10 -6.21 -1.97
C PHE A 32 1.73 -5.34 -3.06
N PHE A 33 0.97 -4.91 -4.06
CA PHE A 33 1.53 -4.06 -5.12
C PHE A 33 1.86 -2.64 -4.63
N GLN A 34 1.18 -2.13 -3.61
CA GLN A 34 1.57 -0.89 -2.97
C GLN A 34 2.92 -1.03 -2.28
N THR A 35 3.11 -2.05 -1.43
CA THR A 35 4.35 -2.24 -0.67
C THR A 35 5.50 -2.75 -1.54
N PHE A 36 5.23 -3.69 -2.45
CA PHE A 36 6.23 -4.25 -3.36
C PHE A 36 6.67 -3.23 -4.40
N PHE A 37 5.72 -2.69 -5.21
CA PHE A 37 6.07 -1.89 -6.37
C PHE A 37 6.19 -0.40 -6.07
N LEU A 38 5.14 0.21 -5.48
CA LEU A 38 5.15 1.65 -5.27
C LEU A 38 6.15 2.06 -4.18
N HIS A 39 6.19 1.33 -3.08
CA HIS A 39 7.00 1.67 -1.93
C HIS A 39 8.46 1.19 -2.11
N ARG A 40 8.69 -0.13 -2.20
CA ARG A 40 10.06 -0.68 -2.22
C ARG A 40 10.78 -0.46 -3.55
N TYR A 41 10.08 -0.49 -4.68
CA TYR A 41 10.71 -0.27 -5.99
C TYR A 41 10.71 1.20 -6.39
N ALA A 42 9.55 1.84 -6.51
CA ALA A 42 9.48 3.19 -7.05
C ALA A 42 10.03 4.25 -6.09
N ALA A 43 9.69 4.18 -4.79
CA ALA A 43 10.19 5.13 -3.82
C ALA A 43 11.63 4.82 -3.40
N HIS A 44 11.92 3.62 -2.89
CA HIS A 44 13.19 3.32 -2.23
C HIS A 44 14.21 2.57 -3.08
N GLN A 45 13.81 2.02 -4.23
CA GLN A 45 14.73 1.30 -5.14
C GLN A 45 15.51 0.18 -4.45
N THR A 46 14.86 -0.59 -3.57
CA THR A 46 15.48 -1.65 -2.77
C THR A 46 15.84 -2.90 -3.58
N TYR A 47 15.37 -2.98 -4.80
CA TYR A 47 15.67 -4.06 -5.76
C TYR A 47 15.61 -3.57 -7.20
N THR A 48 16.01 -4.41 -8.15
CA THR A 48 15.92 -4.15 -9.58
C THR A 48 15.14 -5.26 -10.28
N MET A 49 14.57 -4.96 -11.44
CA MET A 49 13.88 -5.89 -12.31
C MET A 49 14.03 -5.50 -13.78
N SER A 50 13.73 -6.43 -14.69
CA SER A 50 13.73 -6.14 -16.14
C SER A 50 12.59 -5.18 -16.50
N LYS A 51 12.71 -4.50 -17.64
CA LYS A 51 11.65 -3.61 -18.15
C LYS A 51 10.34 -4.34 -18.43
N THR A 52 10.39 -5.59 -18.84
CA THR A 52 9.21 -6.43 -19.05
C THR A 52 8.49 -6.69 -17.74
N VAL A 53 9.22 -7.11 -16.69
CA VAL A 53 8.65 -7.33 -15.36
C VAL A 53 8.09 -6.01 -14.80
N GLU A 54 8.79 -4.89 -14.96
CA GLU A 54 8.32 -3.57 -14.56
C GLU A 54 6.96 -3.24 -15.20
N ARG A 55 6.81 -3.46 -16.52
CA ARG A 55 5.53 -3.20 -17.23
C ARG A 55 4.40 -4.12 -16.76
N ILE A 56 4.69 -5.40 -16.59
CA ILE A 56 3.73 -6.35 -16.01
C ILE A 56 3.30 -5.88 -14.62
N THR A 57 4.24 -5.43 -13.80
CA THR A 57 3.95 -4.97 -12.44
C THR A 57 3.09 -3.69 -12.44
N PHE A 58 3.29 -2.75 -13.37
CA PHE A 58 2.39 -1.61 -13.56
C PHE A 58 0.94 -2.06 -13.81
N ILE A 59 0.74 -3.04 -14.72
CA ILE A 59 -0.58 -3.57 -15.04
C ILE A 59 -1.21 -4.27 -13.82
N LEU A 60 -0.45 -5.12 -13.15
CA LEU A 60 -0.94 -5.82 -11.96
C LEU A 60 -1.27 -4.85 -10.82
N THR A 61 -0.48 -3.79 -10.64
CA THR A 61 -0.80 -2.71 -9.69
C THR A 61 -2.16 -2.09 -9.99
N TRP A 62 -2.43 -1.78 -11.28
CA TRP A 62 -3.72 -1.24 -11.70
C TRP A 62 -4.87 -2.24 -11.49
N VAL A 63 -4.66 -3.53 -11.78
CA VAL A 63 -5.68 -4.57 -11.60
C VAL A 63 -6.04 -4.73 -10.12
N PHE A 64 -5.05 -4.82 -9.22
CA PHE A 64 -5.30 -5.08 -7.81
C PHE A 64 -5.67 -3.83 -7.00
N GLN A 65 -5.19 -2.66 -7.37
CA GLN A 65 -5.61 -1.40 -6.74
C GLN A 65 -6.93 -0.86 -7.32
N GLY A 66 -7.27 -1.23 -8.55
CA GLY A 66 -8.54 -0.90 -9.19
C GLY A 66 -8.86 0.60 -9.16
N SER A 67 -10.02 0.96 -8.57
CA SER A 67 -10.44 2.36 -8.40
C SER A 67 -9.50 3.20 -7.55
N ASN A 68 -8.65 2.56 -6.73
CA ASN A 68 -7.67 3.20 -5.84
C ASN A 68 -6.28 3.35 -6.47
N TYR A 69 -6.12 3.09 -7.76
CA TYR A 69 -4.81 3.12 -8.42
C TYR A 69 -4.02 4.39 -8.14
N LEU A 70 -2.77 4.19 -7.74
CA LEU A 70 -1.76 5.23 -7.54
C LEU A 70 -0.62 5.03 -8.55
N SER A 71 -0.20 6.10 -9.23
CA SER A 71 0.94 6.03 -10.14
C SER A 71 2.25 5.84 -9.37
N ALA A 72 3.17 5.10 -9.95
CA ALA A 72 4.48 4.88 -9.35
C ALA A 72 5.25 6.20 -9.19
N TYR A 73 5.10 7.14 -10.13
CA TYR A 73 5.74 8.45 -10.06
C TYR A 73 5.16 9.29 -8.92
N GLY A 74 3.84 9.49 -8.88
CA GLY A 74 3.20 10.33 -7.87
C GLY A 74 3.43 9.82 -6.45
N TYR A 75 3.27 8.50 -6.24
CA TYR A 75 3.53 7.86 -4.95
C TYR A 75 5.02 7.94 -4.57
N GLY A 76 5.91 7.51 -5.46
CA GLY A 76 7.34 7.43 -5.16
C GLY A 76 7.96 8.79 -4.83
N VAL A 77 7.60 9.84 -5.57
CA VAL A 77 8.07 11.21 -5.31
C VAL A 77 7.54 11.72 -3.97
N MET A 78 6.23 11.61 -3.75
CA MET A 78 5.60 12.07 -2.50
C MET A 78 6.18 11.35 -1.28
N HIS A 79 6.39 10.05 -1.37
CA HIS A 79 6.95 9.25 -0.29
C HIS A 79 8.41 9.60 0.04
N ARG A 80 9.23 9.91 -0.98
CA ARG A 80 10.59 10.42 -0.75
C ARG A 80 10.58 11.80 -0.09
N MET A 81 9.61 12.65 -0.40
CA MET A 81 9.42 13.92 0.28
C MET A 81 9.04 13.70 1.75
N HIS A 82 8.15 12.75 2.04
CA HIS A 82 7.81 12.37 3.40
C HIS A 82 9.06 11.96 4.21
N HIS A 83 9.88 11.03 3.71
CA HIS A 83 11.12 10.64 4.42
C HIS A 83 12.10 11.80 4.63
N ALA A 84 12.17 12.73 3.69
CA ALA A 84 13.07 13.88 3.80
C ALA A 84 12.58 14.95 4.79
N TYR A 85 11.27 15.06 4.96
CA TYR A 85 10.60 16.11 5.72
C TYR A 85 9.74 15.58 6.86
N ALA A 86 9.87 14.30 7.21
CA ALA A 86 9.02 13.62 8.18
C ALA A 86 8.82 14.46 9.44
N ASP A 87 7.54 14.63 9.83
CA ASP A 87 7.11 15.41 10.98
C ASP A 87 7.56 16.89 10.98
N THR A 88 7.67 17.49 9.80
CA THR A 88 7.82 18.94 9.60
C THR A 88 6.61 19.50 8.86
N GLU A 89 6.50 20.84 8.78
CA GLU A 89 5.43 21.50 8.02
C GLU A 89 5.42 21.17 6.51
N LYS A 90 6.59 20.75 5.98
CA LYS A 90 6.76 20.35 4.57
C LYS A 90 6.39 18.88 4.32
N ASP A 91 6.06 18.13 5.37
CA ASP A 91 5.67 16.73 5.23
C ASP A 91 4.32 16.63 4.49
N PRO A 92 4.23 15.83 3.40
CA PRO A 92 2.97 15.59 2.71
C PRO A 92 1.85 15.00 3.60
N HIS A 93 2.24 14.25 4.65
CA HIS A 93 1.30 13.64 5.58
C HIS A 93 1.96 13.42 6.95
N SER A 94 1.58 14.20 7.94
CA SER A 94 2.07 14.04 9.31
C SER A 94 0.97 14.29 10.32
N PRO A 95 0.73 13.35 11.25
CA PRO A 95 -0.22 13.55 12.36
C PRO A 95 0.16 14.72 13.26
N LYS A 96 1.41 15.15 13.23
CA LYS A 96 1.90 16.26 14.07
C LYS A 96 1.43 17.62 13.60
N TYR A 97 1.25 17.80 12.28
CA TYR A 97 0.92 19.09 11.66
C TYR A 97 -0.49 19.13 11.06
N ASP A 98 -1.21 18.01 11.08
CA ASP A 98 -2.57 17.94 10.58
C ASP A 98 -3.55 17.78 11.74
N LEU A 99 -4.67 18.50 11.72
CA LEU A 99 -5.65 18.57 12.82
C LEU A 99 -6.32 17.20 13.09
N ASN A 100 -6.52 16.40 12.06
CA ASN A 100 -7.17 15.09 12.14
C ASN A 100 -6.88 14.25 10.88
N ILE A 101 -7.32 13.00 10.89
CA ILE A 101 -7.14 12.04 9.78
C ILE A 101 -7.69 12.61 8.46
N PHE A 102 -8.84 13.25 8.47
CA PHE A 102 -9.48 13.74 7.25
C PHE A 102 -8.70 14.90 6.63
N SER A 103 -8.22 15.86 7.44
CA SER A 103 -7.38 16.97 6.96
C SER A 103 -6.06 16.46 6.39
N MET A 104 -5.41 15.50 7.08
CA MET A 104 -4.19 14.86 6.59
C MET A 104 -4.42 14.16 5.25
N MET A 105 -5.44 13.32 5.15
CA MET A 105 -5.72 12.59 3.91
C MET A 105 -6.10 13.50 2.74
N TRP A 106 -6.81 14.60 3.01
CA TRP A 106 -7.14 15.60 2.01
C TRP A 106 -5.92 16.34 1.50
N LYS A 107 -5.02 16.76 2.39
CA LYS A 107 -3.73 17.37 2.07
C LYS A 107 -2.87 16.40 1.23
N THR A 108 -2.71 15.16 1.70
CA THR A 108 -1.98 14.09 1.01
C THR A 108 -2.50 13.87 -0.42
N LYS A 109 -3.82 13.74 -0.59
CA LYS A 109 -4.46 13.60 -1.90
C LYS A 109 -4.13 14.79 -2.82
N ASN A 110 -4.21 16.02 -2.31
CA ASN A 110 -3.97 17.22 -3.13
C ASN A 110 -2.49 17.31 -3.56
N ILE A 111 -1.56 17.06 -2.65
CA ILE A 111 -0.12 17.05 -2.96
C ILE A 111 0.19 15.92 -3.96
N TYR A 112 -0.33 14.71 -3.73
CA TYR A 112 -0.19 13.60 -4.67
C TYR A 112 -0.70 13.99 -6.07
N TYR A 113 -1.88 14.59 -6.17
CA TYR A 113 -2.46 15.01 -7.44
C TYR A 113 -1.56 16.03 -8.16
N GLN A 114 -1.08 17.07 -7.45
CA GLN A 114 -0.20 18.10 -7.99
C GLN A 114 1.13 17.51 -8.50
N ILE A 115 1.73 16.58 -7.73
CA ILE A 115 2.95 15.86 -8.14
C ILE A 115 2.68 15.01 -9.38
N ASN A 116 1.61 14.19 -9.35
CA ASN A 116 1.29 13.27 -10.44
C ASN A 116 0.98 14.00 -11.76
N LYS A 117 0.36 15.18 -11.68
CA LYS A 117 0.08 16.05 -12.82
C LYS A 117 1.22 17.02 -13.15
N GLN A 118 2.34 16.95 -12.42
CA GLN A 118 3.50 17.83 -12.59
C GLN A 118 3.13 19.33 -12.53
N GLN A 119 2.20 19.67 -11.63
CA GLN A 119 1.70 21.04 -11.41
C GLN A 119 2.54 21.82 -10.40
N ILE A 120 3.41 21.14 -9.67
CA ILE A 120 4.36 21.74 -8.73
C ILE A 120 5.79 21.33 -9.12
N GLU A 121 6.72 22.26 -8.91
CA GLU A 121 8.13 21.95 -9.07
C GLU A 121 8.62 21.10 -7.91
N VAL A 122 9.28 19.99 -8.25
CA VAL A 122 9.84 19.05 -7.27
C VAL A 122 11.34 18.96 -7.46
N ALA A 123 12.09 19.07 -6.37
CA ALA A 123 13.55 19.00 -6.42
C ALA A 123 14.03 17.67 -7.09
N PRO A 124 15.03 17.73 -8.01
CA PRO A 124 15.47 16.58 -8.81
C PRO A 124 15.85 15.36 -7.99
N LYS A 125 16.32 15.52 -6.74
CA LYS A 125 16.65 14.43 -5.84
C LYS A 125 15.48 13.47 -5.55
N PHE A 126 14.23 13.98 -5.57
CA PHE A 126 13.03 13.18 -5.32
C PHE A 126 12.51 12.46 -6.56
N THR A 127 12.81 12.98 -7.76
CA THR A 127 12.32 12.42 -9.03
C THR A 127 13.31 11.46 -9.68
N LYS A 128 14.57 11.44 -9.24
CA LYS A 128 15.65 10.64 -9.84
C LYS A 128 15.32 9.15 -9.82
N ASN A 129 15.35 8.51 -11.00
CA ASN A 129 15.14 7.06 -11.20
C ASN A 129 13.76 6.56 -10.67
N VAL A 130 12.76 7.40 -10.53
CA VAL A 130 11.39 6.94 -10.27
C VAL A 130 10.82 6.36 -11.57
N PRO A 131 10.29 5.11 -11.56
CA PRO A 131 9.75 4.50 -12.76
C PRO A 131 8.51 5.26 -13.25
N GLN A 132 8.41 5.39 -14.57
CA GLN A 132 7.30 6.09 -15.20
C GLN A 132 6.79 5.32 -16.42
N TRP A 133 5.49 5.26 -16.53
CA TRP A 133 4.78 4.86 -17.75
C TRP A 133 3.63 5.83 -18.01
N LYS A 134 3.99 7.04 -18.38
CA LYS A 134 3.06 8.17 -18.41
C LYS A 134 1.73 7.88 -19.10
N ARG A 135 1.76 7.31 -20.32
CA ARG A 135 0.52 6.98 -21.04
C ARG A 135 -0.38 5.99 -20.29
N PHE A 136 0.24 5.00 -19.64
CA PHE A 136 -0.49 4.02 -18.83
C PHE A 136 -1.00 4.66 -17.53
N ASP A 137 -0.17 5.42 -16.83
CA ASP A 137 -0.56 6.12 -15.59
C ASP A 137 -1.70 7.12 -15.84
N ASP A 138 -1.66 7.87 -16.95
CA ASP A 138 -2.73 8.79 -17.35
C ASP A 138 -4.07 8.04 -17.58
N PHE A 139 -4.04 6.87 -18.22
CA PHE A 139 -5.19 6.00 -18.39
C PHE A 139 -5.65 5.42 -17.05
N ALA A 140 -4.77 4.74 -16.32
CA ALA A 140 -5.09 3.99 -15.11
C ALA A 140 -5.59 4.89 -13.96
N SER A 141 -5.07 6.13 -13.86
CA SER A 141 -5.51 7.12 -12.90
C SER A 141 -6.68 8.00 -13.35
N SER A 142 -7.18 7.81 -14.58
CA SER A 142 -8.30 8.58 -15.12
C SER A 142 -9.62 8.30 -14.40
N TRP A 143 -10.55 9.24 -14.46
CA TRP A 143 -11.89 9.03 -13.95
C TRP A 143 -12.63 7.89 -14.64
N VAL A 144 -12.38 7.68 -15.93
CA VAL A 144 -12.96 6.57 -16.71
C VAL A 144 -12.53 5.23 -16.12
N SER A 145 -11.22 5.04 -15.86
CA SER A 145 -10.70 3.81 -15.26
C SER A 145 -11.26 3.60 -13.83
N ARG A 146 -11.27 4.66 -13.01
CA ARG A 146 -11.80 4.58 -11.63
C ARG A 146 -13.29 4.24 -11.62
N LEU A 147 -14.07 4.85 -12.49
CA LEU A 147 -15.50 4.58 -12.60
C LEU A 147 -15.75 3.15 -13.10
N ALA A 148 -14.99 2.68 -14.10
CA ALA A 148 -15.11 1.32 -14.60
C ALA A 148 -14.86 0.27 -13.50
N TRP A 149 -13.81 0.46 -12.69
CA TRP A 149 -13.56 -0.41 -11.53
C TRP A 149 -14.66 -0.30 -10.47
N SER A 150 -15.13 0.91 -10.17
CA SER A 150 -16.23 1.11 -9.20
C SER A 150 -17.51 0.41 -9.66
N ILE A 151 -17.84 0.48 -10.97
CA ILE A 151 -18.97 -0.25 -11.56
C ILE A 151 -18.75 -1.76 -11.47
N ALA A 152 -17.53 -2.26 -11.75
CA ALA A 152 -17.23 -3.68 -11.63
C ALA A 152 -17.43 -4.18 -10.18
N TYR A 153 -16.97 -3.41 -9.19
CA TYR A 153 -17.17 -3.74 -7.77
C TYR A 153 -18.66 -3.68 -7.39
N PHE A 154 -19.36 -2.63 -7.84
CA PHE A 154 -20.81 -2.53 -7.60
C PHE A 154 -21.55 -3.70 -8.21
N SER A 155 -21.23 -4.08 -9.46
CA SER A 155 -21.84 -5.22 -10.15
C SER A 155 -21.60 -6.54 -9.42
N PHE A 156 -20.37 -6.74 -8.88
CA PHE A 156 -20.07 -7.89 -8.05
C PHE A 156 -20.96 -7.92 -6.79
N PHE A 157 -21.03 -6.81 -6.05
CA PHE A 157 -21.90 -6.74 -4.87
C PHE A 157 -23.38 -6.91 -5.23
N PHE A 158 -23.83 -6.31 -6.33
CA PHE A 158 -25.22 -6.42 -6.80
C PHE A 158 -25.62 -7.88 -7.07
N VAL A 159 -24.72 -8.67 -7.65
CA VAL A 159 -24.98 -10.08 -7.96
C VAL A 159 -24.92 -10.98 -6.71
N TYR A 160 -23.96 -10.71 -5.79
CA TYR A 160 -23.66 -11.64 -4.70
C TYR A 160 -24.27 -11.23 -3.36
N THR A 161 -24.75 -10.00 -3.14
CA THR A 161 -25.36 -9.64 -1.85
C THR A 161 -26.77 -10.20 -1.70
N THR A 162 -27.03 -10.84 -0.57
CA THR A 162 -28.33 -11.41 -0.20
C THR A 162 -29.00 -10.64 0.94
N SER A 163 -28.30 -9.71 1.57
CA SER A 163 -28.78 -8.93 2.72
C SER A 163 -28.25 -7.50 2.68
N LEU A 164 -29.06 -6.53 3.09
CA LEU A 164 -28.68 -5.11 3.05
C LEU A 164 -27.40 -4.79 3.82
N TRP A 165 -27.15 -5.45 4.96
CA TRP A 165 -25.96 -5.21 5.77
C TRP A 165 -24.65 -5.53 5.02
N GLN A 166 -24.65 -6.45 4.04
CA GLN A 166 -23.47 -6.80 3.25
C GLN A 166 -22.99 -5.62 2.42
N TRP A 167 -23.88 -4.68 2.07
CA TRP A 167 -23.52 -3.44 1.38
C TRP A 167 -22.64 -2.51 2.23
N LEU A 168 -22.58 -2.69 3.56
CA LEU A 168 -21.65 -1.96 4.43
C LEU A 168 -20.18 -2.32 4.14
N LEU A 169 -19.93 -3.46 3.47
CA LEU A 169 -18.61 -3.87 3.04
C LEU A 169 -18.15 -3.20 1.74
N PHE A 170 -19.07 -2.70 0.93
CA PHE A 170 -18.75 -2.05 -0.35
C PHE A 170 -17.89 -0.78 -0.20
N PRO A 171 -18.14 0.15 0.72
CA PRO A 171 -17.25 1.28 0.97
C PRO A 171 -15.82 0.88 1.34
N VAL A 172 -15.61 -0.27 1.99
CA VAL A 172 -14.26 -0.77 2.33
C VAL A 172 -13.44 -1.02 1.07
N VAL A 173 -14.06 -1.60 0.02
CA VAL A 173 -13.39 -1.84 -1.26
C VAL A 173 -13.06 -0.52 -1.98
N LEU A 174 -13.98 0.44 -1.95
CA LEU A 174 -13.77 1.75 -2.58
C LEU A 174 -12.74 2.62 -1.87
N LEU A 175 -12.55 2.44 -0.57
CA LEU A 175 -11.67 3.26 0.28
C LEU A 175 -10.42 2.50 0.74
N MET A 176 -10.10 1.37 0.14
CA MET A 176 -9.04 0.46 0.59
C MET A 176 -7.67 1.14 0.68
N ALA A 177 -7.21 1.84 -0.37
CA ALA A 177 -5.94 2.54 -0.31
C ALA A 177 -5.92 3.73 0.67
N PRO A 178 -6.97 4.57 0.77
CA PRO A 178 -7.09 5.52 1.88
C PRO A 178 -7.01 4.87 3.27
N ILE A 179 -7.67 3.71 3.47
CA ILE A 179 -7.60 2.98 4.75
C ILE A 179 -6.18 2.52 5.04
N HIS A 180 -5.47 1.91 4.06
CA HIS A 180 -4.06 1.54 4.22
C HIS A 180 -3.21 2.78 4.56
N GLY A 181 -3.43 3.89 3.87
CA GLY A 181 -2.72 5.14 4.12
C GLY A 181 -2.94 5.67 5.55
N VAL A 182 -4.17 5.62 6.06
CA VAL A 182 -4.48 6.03 7.44
C VAL A 182 -3.79 5.11 8.45
N ILE A 183 -3.83 3.78 8.23
CA ILE A 183 -3.21 2.83 9.16
C ILE A 183 -1.71 3.13 9.29
N ILE A 184 -1.01 3.37 8.21
CA ILE A 184 0.44 3.57 8.24
C ILE A 184 0.81 5.02 8.56
N ASN A 185 0.26 5.99 7.83
CA ASN A 185 0.72 7.37 7.91
C ASN A 185 0.17 8.12 9.14
N TRP A 186 -0.98 7.69 9.69
CA TRP A 186 -1.53 8.27 10.91
C TRP A 186 -1.19 7.41 12.13
N TYR A 187 -1.68 6.16 12.18
CA TYR A 187 -1.49 5.33 13.37
C TYR A 187 -0.05 4.86 13.52
N GLY A 188 0.70 4.62 12.45
CA GLY A 188 2.13 4.27 12.50
C GLY A 188 3.04 5.38 13.05
N HIS A 189 2.54 6.61 13.23
CA HIS A 189 3.25 7.70 13.91
C HIS A 189 2.73 7.96 15.34
N ILE A 190 1.58 7.40 15.73
CA ILE A 190 0.95 7.66 17.05
C ILE A 190 1.11 6.46 17.97
N PHE A 191 0.83 5.25 17.50
CA PHE A 191 0.77 4.03 18.29
C PHE A 191 1.89 3.05 17.94
N GLY A 192 2.26 2.22 18.91
CA GLY A 192 3.19 1.12 18.71
C GLY A 192 4.49 1.25 19.51
N TYR A 193 5.45 0.42 19.16
CA TYR A 193 6.77 0.37 19.84
C TYR A 193 7.87 0.91 18.93
N VAL A 194 9.01 1.21 19.53
CA VAL A 194 10.18 1.79 18.86
C VAL A 194 11.37 0.84 19.00
N ASN A 195 12.05 0.55 17.91
CA ASN A 195 13.34 -0.15 17.89
C ASN A 195 14.51 0.82 17.78
N PHE A 196 14.29 1.94 17.07
CA PHE A 196 15.33 2.91 16.79
C PHE A 196 14.86 4.32 17.18
N LYS A 197 15.74 5.06 17.85
CA LYS A 197 15.54 6.51 17.99
C LYS A 197 15.64 7.16 16.61
N SER A 198 14.58 7.81 16.17
CA SER A 198 14.49 8.59 14.94
C SER A 198 14.24 10.07 15.26
N LYS A 199 14.35 10.93 14.24
CA LYS A 199 13.99 12.35 14.36
C LYS A 199 12.49 12.60 14.23
N ASP A 200 11.78 11.60 13.69
CA ASP A 200 10.34 11.57 13.50
C ASP A 200 9.63 10.73 14.58
N THR A 201 8.30 10.69 14.54
CA THR A 201 7.45 9.99 15.50
C THR A 201 7.10 8.56 15.08
N SER A 202 7.72 8.03 14.02
CA SER A 202 7.42 6.69 13.49
C SER A 202 7.55 5.58 14.53
N LYS A 203 6.63 4.64 14.51
CA LYS A 203 6.55 3.49 15.42
C LYS A 203 6.26 2.20 14.67
N ASN A 204 6.66 1.08 15.24
CA ASN A 204 6.25 -0.24 14.76
C ASN A 204 4.87 -0.56 15.34
N LEU A 205 3.86 -0.64 14.47
CA LEU A 205 2.45 -0.68 14.87
C LEU A 205 2.05 -2.04 15.45
N PHE A 206 2.56 -3.13 14.86
CA PHE A 206 2.16 -4.49 15.21
C PHE A 206 3.35 -5.34 15.67
N LYS A 207 3.11 -6.28 16.60
CA LYS A 207 4.10 -7.34 16.92
C LYS A 207 4.25 -8.30 15.73
N PHE A 208 3.11 -8.76 15.19
CA PHE A 208 3.04 -9.57 13.97
C PHE A 208 2.24 -8.79 12.95
N ASP A 209 2.87 -8.42 11.84
CA ASP A 209 2.21 -7.59 10.83
C ASP A 209 1.74 -8.40 9.62
N PHE A 210 0.69 -9.20 9.85
CA PHE A 210 -0.02 -9.84 8.74
C PHE A 210 -0.99 -8.86 8.05
N LEU A 211 -1.56 -7.91 8.79
CA LEU A 211 -2.57 -6.99 8.28
C LEU A 211 -2.01 -6.04 7.21
N MET A 212 -0.79 -5.54 7.43
CA MET A 212 -0.14 -4.56 6.55
C MET A 212 1.10 -5.11 5.84
N MET A 213 1.29 -6.45 5.86
CA MET A 213 2.33 -7.18 5.11
C MET A 213 3.76 -6.66 5.33
N GLY A 214 4.07 -6.16 6.52
CA GLY A 214 5.38 -5.62 6.90
C GLY A 214 5.45 -4.09 6.92
N GLU A 215 4.50 -3.36 6.33
CA GLU A 215 4.47 -1.89 6.37
C GLU A 215 4.30 -1.34 7.80
N GLY A 216 3.68 -2.12 8.70
CA GLY A 216 3.52 -1.77 10.11
C GLY A 216 4.81 -1.73 10.91
N TYR A 217 5.94 -2.24 10.38
CA TYR A 217 7.27 -2.03 10.98
C TYR A 217 7.86 -0.67 10.58
N HIS A 218 7.10 0.36 10.80
CA HIS A 218 7.29 1.69 10.25
C HIS A 218 8.49 2.44 10.83
N ASN A 219 8.79 2.26 12.14
CA ASN A 219 10.01 2.82 12.76
C ASN A 219 11.28 2.18 12.19
N ASN A 220 11.27 0.85 11.97
CA ASN A 220 12.39 0.17 11.33
C ASN A 220 12.62 0.70 9.92
N HIS A 221 11.52 0.88 9.17
CA HIS A 221 11.56 1.40 7.82
C HIS A 221 12.07 2.85 7.75
N HIS A 222 11.59 3.75 8.60
CA HIS A 222 12.07 5.13 8.67
C HIS A 222 13.55 5.22 9.00
N LYS A 223 14.05 4.34 9.85
CA LYS A 223 15.47 4.28 10.18
C LYS A 223 16.33 3.71 9.05
N HIS A 224 15.83 2.72 8.33
CA HIS A 224 16.56 1.97 7.29
C HIS A 224 15.75 1.89 5.99
N SER A 225 15.39 3.06 5.43
CA SER A 225 14.50 3.16 4.28
C SER A 225 15.01 2.48 3.00
N SER A 226 16.33 2.26 2.89
CA SER A 226 16.95 1.52 1.78
C SER A 226 16.91 0.00 1.98
N SER A 227 16.47 -0.50 3.13
CA SER A 227 16.33 -1.94 3.37
C SER A 227 15.11 -2.51 2.64
N PRO A 228 15.21 -3.62 1.91
CA PRO A 228 14.05 -4.32 1.37
C PRO A 228 13.22 -5.03 2.45
N ASN A 229 13.82 -5.33 3.62
CA ASN A 229 13.15 -5.93 4.77
C ASN A 229 12.86 -4.87 5.82
N PHE A 230 11.60 -4.66 6.17
CA PHE A 230 11.19 -3.73 7.22
C PHE A 230 11.12 -4.39 8.60
N GLY A 231 10.99 -5.72 8.64
CA GLY A 231 11.04 -6.50 9.87
C GLY A 231 12.44 -7.02 10.22
N GLY A 232 12.48 -7.95 11.16
CA GLY A 232 13.68 -8.74 11.48
C GLY A 232 14.64 -8.10 12.47
N VAL A 233 14.32 -6.98 13.10
CA VAL A 233 15.05 -6.44 14.26
C VAL A 233 14.73 -7.27 15.49
N ARG A 234 13.45 -7.58 15.71
CA ARG A 234 13.02 -8.53 16.75
C ARG A 234 12.58 -9.84 16.11
N TRP A 235 12.63 -10.94 16.87
CA TRP A 235 12.32 -12.29 16.38
C TRP A 235 10.92 -12.46 15.79
N HIS A 236 9.96 -11.68 16.25
CA HIS A 236 8.56 -11.71 15.83
C HIS A 236 8.24 -10.81 14.63
N GLU A 237 9.17 -9.97 14.21
CA GLU A 237 8.97 -9.04 13.10
C GLU A 237 9.14 -9.76 11.76
N ILE A 238 8.06 -10.40 11.31
CA ILE A 238 8.02 -11.12 10.04
C ILE A 238 7.45 -10.18 8.97
N ASP A 239 8.30 -9.77 8.04
CA ASP A 239 7.88 -9.00 6.86
C ASP A 239 7.44 -9.97 5.75
N VAL A 240 6.13 -10.10 5.58
CA VAL A 240 5.51 -11.02 4.60
C VAL A 240 5.90 -10.65 3.17
N THR A 241 5.86 -9.36 2.84
CA THR A 241 6.27 -8.88 1.50
C THR A 241 7.73 -9.23 1.22
N TYR A 242 8.62 -9.04 2.19
CA TYR A 242 10.03 -9.40 2.01
C TYR A 242 10.23 -10.91 1.79
N LYS A 243 9.45 -11.76 2.44
CA LYS A 243 9.49 -13.22 2.18
C LYS A 243 9.10 -13.56 0.75
N ILE A 244 8.07 -12.90 0.20
CA ILE A 244 7.69 -13.05 -1.20
C ILE A 244 8.81 -12.50 -2.12
N MET A 245 9.42 -11.36 -1.79
CA MET A 245 10.54 -10.81 -2.55
C MET A 245 11.76 -11.73 -2.55
N GLN A 246 12.05 -12.43 -1.46
CA GLN A 246 13.12 -13.45 -1.42
C GLN A 246 12.83 -14.59 -2.40
N LEU A 247 11.59 -15.05 -2.49
CA LEU A 247 11.18 -16.07 -3.48
C LEU A 247 11.34 -15.54 -4.91
N LEU A 248 10.86 -14.32 -5.20
CA LEU A 248 11.00 -13.69 -6.52
C LEU A 248 12.46 -13.48 -6.91
N HIS A 249 13.31 -13.18 -5.95
CA HIS A 249 14.75 -13.09 -6.15
C HIS A 249 15.38 -14.45 -6.45
N PHE A 250 15.01 -15.47 -5.70
CA PHE A 250 15.50 -16.84 -5.90
C PHE A 250 15.17 -17.38 -7.30
N VAL A 251 13.96 -17.09 -7.81
CA VAL A 251 13.57 -17.49 -9.17
C VAL A 251 14.02 -16.50 -10.26
N GLY A 252 14.80 -15.48 -9.92
CA GLY A 252 15.42 -14.55 -10.89
C GLY A 252 14.50 -13.48 -11.49
N ILE A 253 13.26 -13.30 -10.94
CA ILE A 253 12.32 -12.28 -11.41
C ILE A 253 12.77 -10.88 -11.00
N ILE A 254 13.33 -10.75 -9.79
CA ILE A 254 13.91 -9.51 -9.27
C ILE A 254 15.32 -9.76 -8.72
N HIS A 255 16.08 -8.66 -8.49
CA HIS A 255 17.38 -8.73 -7.85
C HIS A 255 17.39 -7.79 -6.63
N LEU A 256 17.37 -8.38 -5.41
CA LEU A 256 17.42 -7.64 -4.16
C LEU A 256 18.77 -6.93 -3.99
N LYS A 257 18.73 -5.71 -3.46
CA LYS A 257 19.93 -5.01 -2.99
C LYS A 257 20.31 -5.44 -1.57
N PRO A 258 21.59 -5.34 -1.18
CA PRO A 258 22.02 -5.62 0.18
C PRO A 258 21.21 -4.83 1.22
N SER A 259 20.83 -5.48 2.31
CA SER A 259 20.05 -4.85 3.40
C SER A 259 20.97 -4.33 4.50
N PRO A 260 20.89 -3.03 4.84
CA PRO A 260 21.64 -2.48 5.98
C PRO A 260 21.29 -3.13 7.33
N LEU A 261 20.07 -3.66 7.48
CA LEU A 261 19.61 -4.35 8.69
C LEU A 261 20.30 -5.70 8.90
N LEU A 262 20.64 -6.41 7.83
CA LEU A 262 21.31 -7.70 7.90
C LEU A 262 22.79 -7.56 8.30
N LEU A 263 23.43 -6.46 7.90
CA LEU A 263 24.83 -6.19 8.18
C LEU A 263 25.13 -5.87 9.66
N LYS A 264 24.11 -5.53 10.47
CA LYS A 264 24.27 -5.22 11.91
C LYS A 264 24.01 -6.39 12.84
N ARG A 265 23.67 -7.58 12.34
CA ARG A 265 23.53 -8.79 13.15
C ARG A 265 24.86 -9.53 13.42
N GLU A 266 25.96 -9.05 12.86
CA GLU A 266 27.29 -9.67 12.99
C GLU A 266 28.16 -9.05 14.10
N VAL A 267 27.50 -8.36 15.08
CA VAL A 267 28.21 -7.84 16.25
C VAL A 267 27.54 -8.31 17.53
#